data_bef0afed2db26c5a8cd58351de77ac8f
#
_entry.id   bef0afed2db26c5a8cd58351de77ac8f
#
_cell.length_a   1.000
_cell.length_b   1.000
_cell.length_c   1.000
_cell.angle_alpha   90.00
_cell.angle_beta   90.00
_cell.angle_gamma   90.00
#
_symmetry.space_group_name_H-M   'P 1'
#
loop_
_entity.id
_entity.type
_entity.pdbx_description
1 polymer ?
#
loop_
_entity_poly.entity_id
_entity_poly.type
_entity_poly.pdbx_seq_one_letter_code
_entity_poly.pdbx_strand_id
1 'polypeptide(L)'
;MSKIAALQFPTLALSESRLDYYLKASKDSGANLVVLGEYVLNSFFTELLHMPKNMIKEQSEAKKESLIKLAKKYELEIIAPYVSVEAKSYKKLCLKVTPNGVKSYEQQILMPYEHWNEEKFFSNKTPSELKIFTFNYEKLKCALLFGFETHFDIFWQQIMAKKIDLVIVPSACTFESKQRWEELLKTRAFLNSTNILRVNRIGTTKDEWSFYGDSMLINAFGEIESRLGSEEEMLIVEPKKADEARKIWAFDRIV
;
A
#
# COMPACT_ATOMS: atom_id res chain seq x y z
N MET A 1 9.86 15.27 -12.36
CA MET A 1 10.25 14.78 -11.01
C MET A 1 9.15 13.86 -10.52
N SER A 2 9.51 12.66 -10.01
CA SER A 2 8.55 11.58 -9.72
C SER A 2 7.86 11.78 -8.36
N LYS A 3 7.03 12.81 -8.25
CA LYS A 3 6.31 13.09 -7.00
C LYS A 3 5.18 12.08 -6.78
N ILE A 4 5.10 11.55 -5.57
CA ILE A 4 4.08 10.61 -5.10
C ILE A 4 3.41 11.19 -3.86
N ALA A 5 2.08 11.08 -3.80
CA ALA A 5 1.31 11.44 -2.62
C ALA A 5 0.94 10.18 -1.82
N ALA A 6 1.32 10.11 -0.57
CA ALA A 6 0.87 9.11 0.39
C ALA A 6 -0.25 9.70 1.24
N LEU A 7 -1.45 9.11 1.17
CA LEU A 7 -2.61 9.57 1.91
C LEU A 7 -2.84 8.70 3.15
N GLN A 8 -2.55 9.27 4.31
CA GLN A 8 -2.74 8.63 5.61
C GLN A 8 -4.14 8.91 6.13
N PHE A 9 -5.05 7.97 5.91
CA PHE A 9 -6.49 8.16 6.20
C PHE A 9 -7.05 7.07 7.11
N PRO A 10 -8.16 7.37 7.83
CA PRO A 10 -9.05 6.35 8.34
C PRO A 10 -9.86 5.73 7.20
N THR A 11 -10.70 4.76 7.50
CA THR A 11 -11.69 4.26 6.53
C THR A 11 -12.55 5.42 6.02
N LEU A 12 -12.60 5.58 4.70
CA LEU A 12 -13.37 6.64 4.06
C LEU A 12 -14.87 6.30 4.07
N ALA A 13 -15.69 7.32 4.37
CA ALA A 13 -17.14 7.25 4.18
C ALA A 13 -17.50 7.00 2.70
N LEU A 14 -18.78 6.76 2.41
CA LEU A 14 -19.25 6.55 1.03
C LEU A 14 -19.17 7.81 0.17
N SER A 15 -19.21 9.00 0.78
CA SER A 15 -19.07 10.27 0.06
C SER A 15 -17.71 10.38 -0.63
N GLU A 16 -17.70 10.74 -1.92
CA GLU A 16 -16.50 10.96 -2.70
C GLU A 16 -15.77 12.27 -2.34
N SER A 17 -16.42 13.22 -1.68
CA SER A 17 -15.94 14.59 -1.53
C SER A 17 -14.56 14.70 -0.89
N ARG A 18 -14.29 13.87 0.13
CA ARG A 18 -13.00 13.85 0.81
C ARG A 18 -11.89 13.30 -0.08
N LEU A 19 -12.16 12.19 -0.76
CA LEU A 19 -11.19 11.61 -1.70
C LEU A 19 -10.94 12.54 -2.88
N ASP A 20 -11.98 13.13 -3.46
CA ASP A 20 -11.90 14.13 -4.54
C ASP A 20 -11.03 15.32 -4.14
N TYR A 21 -11.22 15.87 -2.95
CA TYR A 21 -10.41 16.96 -2.42
C TYR A 21 -8.92 16.62 -2.36
N TYR A 22 -8.57 15.48 -1.75
CA TYR A 22 -7.18 15.11 -1.59
C TYR A 22 -6.51 14.68 -2.90
N LEU A 23 -7.24 14.06 -3.82
CA LEU A 23 -6.70 13.75 -5.16
C LEU A 23 -6.42 15.04 -5.94
N LYS A 24 -7.31 16.04 -5.85
CA LYS A 24 -7.05 17.36 -6.41
C LYS A 24 -5.83 18.01 -5.77
N ALA A 25 -5.73 18.03 -4.44
CA ALA A 25 -4.60 18.60 -3.72
C ALA A 25 -3.27 17.88 -4.05
N SER A 26 -3.30 16.54 -4.24
CA SER A 26 -2.15 15.76 -4.71
C SER A 26 -1.69 16.22 -6.09
N LYS A 27 -2.63 16.37 -7.02
CA LYS A 27 -2.34 16.87 -8.37
C LYS A 27 -1.79 18.29 -8.36
N ASP A 28 -2.40 19.18 -7.61
CA ASP A 28 -1.96 20.57 -7.45
C ASP A 28 -0.54 20.66 -6.85
N SER A 29 -0.14 19.70 -6.01
CA SER A 29 1.20 19.54 -5.46
C SER A 29 2.21 18.92 -6.45
N GLY A 30 1.75 18.55 -7.65
CA GLY A 30 2.55 17.97 -8.72
C GLY A 30 2.77 16.47 -8.60
N ALA A 31 2.05 15.77 -7.71
CA ALA A 31 2.05 14.31 -7.67
C ALA A 31 1.17 13.74 -8.80
N ASN A 32 1.67 12.69 -9.46
CA ASN A 32 0.91 11.96 -10.48
C ASN A 32 0.59 10.52 -10.04
N LEU A 33 1.14 10.06 -8.92
CA LEU A 33 0.80 8.80 -8.27
C LEU A 33 0.33 9.07 -6.85
N VAL A 34 -0.79 8.47 -6.47
CA VAL A 34 -1.37 8.54 -5.12
C VAL A 34 -1.45 7.14 -4.52
N VAL A 35 -1.10 7.00 -3.25
CA VAL A 35 -1.11 5.72 -2.54
C VAL A 35 -1.98 5.83 -1.30
N LEU A 36 -2.90 4.88 -1.12
CA LEU A 36 -3.73 4.70 0.07
C LEU A 36 -3.22 3.54 0.93
N GLY A 37 -3.46 3.61 2.24
CA GLY A 37 -3.22 2.50 3.17
C GLY A 37 -4.23 1.36 3.03
N GLU A 38 -3.97 0.24 3.70
CA GLU A 38 -4.93 -0.87 3.78
C GLU A 38 -6.19 -0.46 4.52
N TYR A 39 -7.35 -0.99 4.11
CA TYR A 39 -8.66 -0.74 4.73
C TYR A 39 -9.06 0.76 4.80
N VAL A 40 -8.55 1.57 3.88
CA VAL A 40 -9.01 2.95 3.68
C VAL A 40 -10.29 2.97 2.85
N LEU A 41 -10.39 2.17 1.80
CA LEU A 41 -11.58 2.08 0.96
C LEU A 41 -12.69 1.23 1.59
N ASN A 42 -12.33 0.20 2.33
CA ASN A 42 -13.24 -0.73 2.97
C ASN A 42 -13.03 -0.69 4.49
N SER A 43 -14.04 -1.00 5.26
CA SER A 43 -13.90 -1.25 6.69
C SER A 43 -12.90 -2.37 6.97
N PHE A 44 -12.38 -2.39 8.17
CA PHE A 44 -11.47 -3.45 8.61
C PHE A 44 -12.18 -4.81 8.55
N PHE A 45 -11.47 -5.89 8.28
CA PHE A 45 -12.11 -7.19 7.99
C PHE A 45 -12.96 -7.73 9.16
N THR A 46 -12.61 -7.42 10.42
CA THR A 46 -13.44 -7.80 11.58
C THR A 46 -14.80 -7.10 11.55
N GLU A 47 -14.84 -5.85 11.13
CA GLU A 47 -16.09 -5.10 10.95
C GLU A 47 -16.90 -5.64 9.76
N LEU A 48 -16.22 -6.06 8.68
CA LEU A 48 -16.87 -6.65 7.50
C LEU A 48 -17.54 -7.99 7.81
N LEU A 49 -17.05 -8.77 8.79
CA LEU A 49 -17.69 -10.01 9.24
C LEU A 49 -19.14 -9.79 9.71
N HIS A 50 -19.45 -8.60 10.22
CA HIS A 50 -20.77 -8.25 10.74
C HIS A 50 -21.65 -7.50 9.71
N MET A 51 -21.16 -7.35 8.47
CA MET A 51 -21.90 -6.65 7.42
C MET A 51 -22.53 -7.64 6.41
N PRO A 52 -23.76 -7.36 5.92
CA PRO A 52 -24.35 -8.15 4.84
C PRO A 52 -23.46 -8.11 3.58
N LYS A 53 -23.29 -9.26 2.94
CA LYS A 53 -22.41 -9.40 1.78
C LYS A 53 -22.76 -8.49 0.61
N ASN A 54 -24.04 -8.30 0.32
CA ASN A 54 -24.51 -7.40 -0.72
C ASN A 54 -24.10 -5.95 -0.43
N MET A 55 -24.16 -5.51 0.83
CA MET A 55 -23.72 -4.17 1.25
C MET A 55 -22.23 -4.00 1.04
N ILE A 56 -21.41 -4.99 1.43
CA ILE A 56 -19.96 -4.96 1.18
C ILE A 56 -19.68 -4.84 -0.31
N LYS A 57 -20.40 -5.62 -1.14
CA LYS A 57 -20.25 -5.59 -2.59
C LYS A 57 -20.57 -4.23 -3.18
N GLU A 58 -21.74 -3.68 -2.86
CA GLU A 58 -22.18 -2.37 -3.35
C GLU A 58 -21.20 -1.26 -2.96
N GLN A 59 -20.75 -1.24 -1.70
CA GLN A 59 -19.78 -0.27 -1.23
C GLN A 59 -18.42 -0.41 -1.94
N SER A 60 -17.94 -1.63 -2.12
CA SER A 60 -16.67 -1.90 -2.80
C SER A 60 -16.73 -1.47 -4.27
N GLU A 61 -17.79 -1.85 -4.98
CA GLU A 61 -17.97 -1.49 -6.39
C GLU A 61 -18.09 0.04 -6.56
N ALA A 62 -18.89 0.72 -5.74
CA ALA A 62 -19.02 2.17 -5.76
C ALA A 62 -17.67 2.87 -5.53
N LYS A 63 -16.86 2.40 -4.56
CA LYS A 63 -15.52 2.93 -4.30
C LYS A 63 -14.58 2.73 -5.49
N LYS A 64 -14.60 1.56 -6.12
CA LYS A 64 -13.79 1.28 -7.31
C LYS A 64 -14.18 2.18 -8.49
N GLU A 65 -15.48 2.36 -8.74
CA GLU A 65 -15.98 3.25 -9.78
C GLU A 65 -15.56 4.71 -9.52
N SER A 66 -15.67 5.16 -8.28
CA SER A 66 -15.21 6.46 -7.85
C SER A 66 -13.71 6.66 -8.13
N LEU A 67 -12.86 5.68 -7.76
CA LEU A 67 -11.42 5.75 -8.06
C LEU A 67 -11.15 5.87 -9.56
N ILE A 68 -11.84 5.10 -10.40
CA ILE A 68 -11.67 5.14 -11.86
C ILE A 68 -12.06 6.51 -12.42
N LYS A 69 -13.20 7.04 -11.97
CA LYS A 69 -13.69 8.37 -12.36
C LYS A 69 -12.70 9.47 -11.96
N LEU A 70 -12.22 9.43 -10.71
CA LEU A 70 -11.31 10.45 -10.19
C LEU A 70 -9.91 10.34 -10.79
N ALA A 71 -9.41 9.12 -11.06
CA ALA A 71 -8.15 8.92 -11.78
C ALA A 71 -8.19 9.56 -13.17
N LYS A 72 -9.30 9.40 -13.91
CA LYS A 72 -9.50 10.08 -15.20
C LYS A 72 -9.63 11.59 -15.05
N LYS A 73 -10.41 12.06 -14.08
CA LYS A 73 -10.66 13.50 -13.84
C LYS A 73 -9.37 14.28 -13.60
N TYR A 74 -8.46 13.71 -12.82
CA TYR A 74 -7.22 14.39 -12.41
C TYR A 74 -5.98 13.90 -13.15
N GLU A 75 -6.12 12.95 -14.07
CA GLU A 75 -5.00 12.30 -14.76
C GLU A 75 -3.96 11.77 -13.77
N LEU A 76 -4.43 10.99 -12.78
CA LEU A 76 -3.63 10.38 -11.72
C LEU A 76 -3.57 8.87 -11.85
N GLU A 77 -2.46 8.30 -11.39
CA GLU A 77 -2.38 6.89 -11.03
C GLU A 77 -2.71 6.73 -9.53
N ILE A 78 -3.48 5.71 -9.16
CA ILE A 78 -3.87 5.48 -7.76
C ILE A 78 -3.58 4.04 -7.39
N ILE A 79 -2.87 3.83 -6.28
CA ILE A 79 -2.67 2.52 -5.66
C ILE A 79 -3.55 2.46 -4.41
N ALA A 80 -4.46 1.51 -4.37
CA ALA A 80 -5.45 1.41 -3.31
C ALA A 80 -5.79 -0.04 -2.97
N PRO A 81 -5.53 -0.50 -1.74
CA PRO A 81 -6.05 -1.77 -1.24
C PRO A 81 -7.58 -1.81 -1.29
N TYR A 82 -8.12 -2.96 -1.64
CA TYR A 82 -9.50 -3.13 -2.01
C TYR A 82 -10.03 -4.52 -1.62
N VAL A 83 -11.26 -4.60 -1.13
CA VAL A 83 -11.96 -5.86 -0.88
C VAL A 83 -12.86 -6.19 -2.06
N SER A 84 -12.51 -7.21 -2.82
CA SER A 84 -13.35 -7.75 -3.89
C SER A 84 -14.34 -8.75 -3.33
N VAL A 85 -15.59 -8.67 -3.78
CA VAL A 85 -16.66 -9.58 -3.36
C VAL A 85 -17.04 -10.49 -4.53
N GLU A 86 -16.73 -11.77 -4.39
CA GLU A 86 -17.09 -12.82 -5.35
C GLU A 86 -18.40 -13.50 -4.96
N ALA A 87 -18.89 -14.43 -5.78
CA ALA A 87 -20.18 -15.10 -5.53
C ALA A 87 -20.27 -15.74 -4.13
N LYS A 88 -19.21 -16.38 -3.64
CA LYS A 88 -19.18 -17.08 -2.35
C LYS A 88 -18.07 -16.65 -1.39
N SER A 89 -17.24 -15.68 -1.78
CA SER A 89 -16.01 -15.34 -1.04
C SER A 89 -15.65 -13.87 -1.13
N TYR A 90 -14.62 -13.49 -0.40
CA TYR A 90 -13.99 -12.19 -0.44
C TYR A 90 -12.52 -12.35 -0.81
N LYS A 91 -11.97 -11.39 -1.56
CA LYS A 91 -10.53 -11.33 -1.85
C LYS A 91 -9.95 -10.01 -1.44
N LYS A 92 -8.76 -10.04 -0.90
CA LYS A 92 -7.96 -8.86 -0.59
C LYS A 92 -7.04 -8.56 -1.76
N LEU A 93 -7.30 -7.46 -2.42
CA LEU A 93 -6.58 -6.99 -3.60
C LEU A 93 -5.95 -5.63 -3.33
N CYS A 94 -4.96 -5.26 -4.13
CA CYS A 94 -4.56 -3.88 -4.33
C CYS A 94 -4.78 -3.49 -5.78
N LEU A 95 -5.53 -2.42 -6.00
CA LEU A 95 -5.79 -1.88 -7.33
C LEU A 95 -4.70 -0.87 -7.69
N LYS A 96 -4.18 -0.97 -8.91
CA LYS A 96 -3.46 0.11 -9.59
C LYS A 96 -4.40 0.66 -10.65
N VAL A 97 -5.02 1.78 -10.34
CA VAL A 97 -5.94 2.50 -11.23
C VAL A 97 -5.16 3.57 -11.97
N THR A 98 -5.34 3.64 -13.27
CA THR A 98 -4.79 4.68 -14.15
C THR A 98 -5.91 5.30 -14.96
N PRO A 99 -5.71 6.46 -15.62
CA PRO A 99 -6.71 7.02 -16.54
C PRO A 99 -7.15 6.05 -17.64
N ASN A 100 -6.29 5.08 -18.00
CA ASN A 100 -6.50 4.18 -19.13
C ASN A 100 -6.91 2.76 -18.72
N GLY A 101 -6.94 2.41 -17.43
CA GLY A 101 -7.33 1.07 -17.00
C GLY A 101 -6.99 0.74 -15.57
N VAL A 102 -7.34 -0.48 -15.18
CA VAL A 102 -7.14 -1.00 -13.83
C VAL A 102 -6.37 -2.31 -13.91
N LYS A 103 -5.32 -2.43 -13.10
CA LYS A 103 -4.65 -3.70 -12.80
C LYS A 103 -4.85 -4.02 -11.33
N SER A 104 -4.83 -5.28 -10.97
CA SER A 104 -4.94 -5.72 -9.59
C SER A 104 -3.81 -6.66 -9.21
N TYR A 105 -3.42 -6.58 -7.96
CA TYR A 105 -2.52 -7.50 -7.28
C TYR A 105 -3.28 -8.16 -6.14
N GLU A 106 -3.36 -9.47 -6.13
CA GLU A 106 -3.95 -10.25 -5.04
C GLU A 106 -2.90 -10.48 -3.96
N GLN A 107 -3.20 -10.15 -2.70
CA GLN A 107 -2.30 -10.47 -1.59
C GLN A 107 -2.06 -11.98 -1.55
N GLN A 108 -0.81 -12.41 -1.59
CA GLN A 108 -0.46 -13.81 -1.74
C GLN A 108 -0.27 -14.53 -0.40
N ILE A 109 0.06 -13.79 0.65
CA ILE A 109 0.22 -14.32 2.01
C ILE A 109 -0.67 -13.50 2.94
N LEU A 110 -1.77 -14.09 3.38
CA LEU A 110 -2.67 -13.50 4.37
C LEU A 110 -2.10 -13.64 5.78
N MET A 111 -2.54 -12.79 6.68
CA MET A 111 -2.13 -12.82 8.09
C MET A 111 -2.91 -13.92 8.85
N PRO A 112 -2.23 -14.94 9.42
CA PRO A 112 -2.88 -16.08 10.07
C PRO A 112 -2.87 -16.01 11.59
N TYR A 113 -2.61 -14.82 12.19
CA TYR A 113 -2.49 -14.70 13.63
C TYR A 113 -3.81 -14.98 14.35
N GLU A 114 -3.77 -15.52 15.56
CA GLU A 114 -4.97 -15.84 16.34
C GLU A 114 -5.87 -14.61 16.52
N HIS A 115 -5.28 -13.47 16.87
CA HIS A 115 -5.97 -12.20 17.07
C HIS A 115 -6.19 -11.40 15.77
N TRP A 116 -5.51 -11.77 14.68
CA TRP A 116 -5.65 -11.14 13.35
C TRP A 116 -5.59 -12.21 12.28
N ASN A 117 -6.71 -12.88 12.05
CA ASN A 117 -6.76 -13.98 11.10
C ASN A 117 -7.52 -13.59 9.83
N GLU A 118 -6.79 -13.11 8.84
CA GLU A 118 -7.37 -12.76 7.53
C GLU A 118 -7.79 -14.00 6.72
N GLU A 119 -7.16 -15.16 6.94
CA GLU A 119 -7.49 -16.40 6.22
C GLU A 119 -8.89 -16.91 6.56
N LYS A 120 -9.46 -16.53 7.71
CA LYS A 120 -10.85 -16.86 8.06
C LYS A 120 -11.89 -16.02 7.30
N PHE A 121 -11.48 -14.89 6.75
CA PHE A 121 -12.37 -13.98 6.03
C PHE A 121 -12.11 -13.98 4.52
N PHE A 122 -10.86 -13.89 4.09
CA PHE A 122 -10.50 -13.84 2.69
C PHE A 122 -10.19 -15.22 2.13
N SER A 123 -10.51 -15.42 0.86
CA SER A 123 -10.25 -16.65 0.11
C SER A 123 -9.00 -16.60 -0.77
N ASN A 124 -8.15 -15.61 -0.57
CA ASN A 124 -6.86 -15.55 -1.24
C ASN A 124 -6.07 -16.84 -0.95
N LYS A 125 -5.47 -17.40 -1.98
CA LYS A 125 -4.64 -18.59 -1.82
C LYS A 125 -3.19 -18.24 -2.07
N THR A 126 -2.31 -18.75 -1.23
CA THR A 126 -0.87 -18.68 -1.47
C THR A 126 -0.55 -19.45 -2.74
N PRO A 127 -0.07 -18.82 -3.81
CA PRO A 127 0.26 -19.52 -5.04
C PRO A 127 1.51 -20.40 -4.84
N SER A 128 1.67 -21.40 -5.72
CA SER A 128 2.86 -22.27 -5.71
C SER A 128 4.17 -21.49 -5.97
N GLU A 129 4.08 -20.37 -6.68
CA GLU A 129 5.18 -19.46 -6.94
C GLU A 129 4.77 -18.03 -6.55
N LEU A 130 5.42 -17.50 -5.53
CA LEU A 130 5.21 -16.12 -5.06
C LEU A 130 5.88 -15.13 -6.01
N LYS A 131 5.16 -14.07 -6.43
CA LYS A 131 5.66 -13.08 -7.39
C LYS A 131 5.36 -11.66 -6.93
N ILE A 132 6.34 -10.77 -7.05
CA ILE A 132 6.11 -9.35 -6.84
C ILE A 132 5.31 -8.74 -8.01
N PHE A 133 4.39 -7.84 -7.71
CA PHE A 133 3.73 -7.02 -8.71
C PHE A 133 4.62 -5.82 -9.04
N THR A 134 5.06 -5.72 -10.30
CA THR A 134 5.97 -4.66 -10.74
C THR A 134 5.35 -3.75 -11.80
N PHE A 135 5.75 -2.49 -11.78
CA PHE A 135 5.36 -1.50 -12.78
C PHE A 135 6.42 -0.39 -12.86
N ASN A 136 6.37 0.39 -13.91
CA ASN A 136 7.19 1.60 -14.01
C ASN A 136 6.35 2.82 -13.63
N TYR A 137 6.93 3.72 -12.89
CA TYR A 137 6.39 5.06 -12.63
C TYR A 137 7.47 6.08 -12.99
N GLU A 138 7.24 6.81 -14.07
CA GLU A 138 8.24 7.67 -14.69
C GLU A 138 9.58 6.92 -14.90
N LYS A 139 10.65 7.33 -14.20
CA LYS A 139 11.99 6.73 -14.31
C LYS A 139 12.27 5.65 -13.26
N LEU A 140 11.31 5.36 -12.38
CA LEU A 140 11.45 4.39 -11.29
C LEU A 140 10.87 3.04 -11.69
N LYS A 141 11.60 1.97 -11.40
CA LYS A 141 11.05 0.62 -11.34
C LYS A 141 10.41 0.44 -9.96
N CYS A 142 9.12 0.20 -9.92
CA CYS A 142 8.36 0.06 -8.69
C CYS A 142 7.89 -1.38 -8.48
N ALA A 143 7.79 -1.77 -7.22
CA ALA A 143 7.09 -2.97 -6.78
C ALA A 143 6.03 -2.64 -5.73
N LEU A 144 5.00 -3.47 -5.65
CA LEU A 144 3.94 -3.39 -4.65
C LEU A 144 3.98 -4.63 -3.77
N LEU A 145 3.97 -4.44 -2.47
CA LEU A 145 3.78 -5.48 -1.45
C LEU A 145 2.75 -4.98 -0.43
N PHE A 146 1.89 -5.87 0.05
CA PHE A 146 1.12 -5.59 1.26
C PHE A 146 2.02 -5.57 2.51
N GLY A 147 1.59 -4.85 3.55
CA GLY A 147 2.39 -4.73 4.76
C GLY A 147 2.92 -6.08 5.27
N PHE A 148 2.05 -7.07 5.42
CA PHE A 148 2.45 -8.40 5.93
C PHE A 148 3.46 -9.12 5.04
N GLU A 149 3.39 -8.96 3.71
CA GLU A 149 4.29 -9.60 2.75
C GLU A 149 5.74 -9.14 2.90
N THR A 150 5.98 -7.98 3.52
CA THR A 150 7.34 -7.46 3.75
C THR A 150 8.18 -8.29 4.73
N HIS A 151 7.55 -9.20 5.46
CA HIS A 151 8.28 -10.11 6.38
C HIS A 151 8.99 -11.26 5.64
N PHE A 152 8.63 -11.58 4.41
CA PHE A 152 9.06 -12.79 3.71
C PHE A 152 10.18 -12.51 2.71
N ASP A 153 11.32 -13.16 2.87
CA ASP A 153 12.54 -12.95 2.08
C ASP A 153 12.37 -13.24 0.60
N ILE A 154 11.48 -14.15 0.24
CA ILE A 154 11.21 -14.52 -1.16
C ILE A 154 10.82 -13.32 -2.04
N PHE A 155 10.12 -12.33 -1.49
CA PHE A 155 9.78 -11.11 -2.21
C PHE A 155 11.00 -10.19 -2.35
N TRP A 156 11.83 -10.08 -1.30
CA TRP A 156 13.01 -9.23 -1.30
C TRP A 156 14.10 -9.73 -2.22
N GLN A 157 14.27 -11.06 -2.37
CA GLN A 157 15.14 -11.65 -3.38
C GLN A 157 14.75 -11.20 -4.79
N GLN A 158 13.45 -11.19 -5.11
CA GLN A 158 12.96 -10.70 -6.40
C GLN A 158 13.13 -9.19 -6.57
N ILE A 159 12.95 -8.40 -5.51
CA ILE A 159 13.17 -6.95 -5.50
C ILE A 159 14.63 -6.64 -5.83
N MET A 160 15.56 -7.32 -5.19
CA MET A 160 17.00 -7.17 -5.46
C MET A 160 17.34 -7.61 -6.89
N ALA A 161 16.95 -8.81 -7.30
CA ALA A 161 17.25 -9.37 -8.63
C ALA A 161 16.71 -8.50 -9.78
N LYS A 162 15.52 -7.88 -9.59
CA LYS A 162 14.92 -6.99 -10.59
C LYS A 162 15.38 -5.53 -10.48
N LYS A 163 16.23 -5.19 -9.51
CA LYS A 163 16.74 -3.84 -9.25
C LYS A 163 15.61 -2.83 -9.11
N ILE A 164 14.68 -3.13 -8.20
CA ILE A 164 13.53 -2.25 -7.92
C ILE A 164 14.02 -0.97 -7.22
N ASP A 165 13.61 0.19 -7.71
CA ASP A 165 13.97 1.49 -7.14
C ASP A 165 13.10 1.89 -5.97
N LEU A 166 11.81 1.50 -5.99
CA LEU A 166 10.83 1.84 -4.98
C LEU A 166 9.88 0.67 -4.71
N VAL A 167 9.79 0.26 -3.46
CA VAL A 167 8.75 -0.65 -2.96
C VAL A 167 7.65 0.17 -2.31
N ILE A 168 6.42 0.07 -2.81
CA ILE A 168 5.24 0.70 -2.23
C ILE A 168 4.56 -0.32 -1.32
N VAL A 169 4.35 0.09 -0.06
CA VAL A 169 3.84 -0.78 1.01
C VAL A 169 2.60 -0.15 1.65
N PRO A 170 1.41 -0.36 1.06
CA PRO A 170 0.17 -0.11 1.78
C PRO A 170 0.11 -1.00 3.02
N SER A 171 -0.29 -0.45 4.16
CA SER A 171 -0.30 -1.18 5.42
C SER A 171 -1.46 -0.78 6.33
N ALA A 172 -1.76 -1.64 7.30
CA ALA A 172 -2.63 -1.38 8.43
C ALA A 172 -1.90 -1.85 9.69
N CYS A 173 -1.04 -1.00 10.25
CA CYS A 173 -0.23 -1.31 11.42
C CYS A 173 -0.88 -0.72 12.67
N THR A 174 -0.99 -1.54 13.72
CA THR A 174 -1.68 -1.24 14.96
C THR A 174 -0.85 -1.65 16.18
N PHE A 175 -1.36 -1.40 17.38
CA PHE A 175 -0.71 -1.65 18.67
C PHE A 175 0.66 -0.96 18.78
N GLU A 176 1.48 -1.41 19.69
CA GLU A 176 2.84 -0.91 19.89
C GLU A 176 3.86 -1.53 18.92
N SER A 177 3.47 -1.68 17.65
CA SER A 177 4.33 -2.31 16.64
C SER A 177 5.21 -1.31 15.87
N LYS A 178 5.09 0.00 16.16
CA LYS A 178 5.72 1.08 15.42
C LYS A 178 7.23 0.90 15.25
N GLN A 179 7.95 0.65 16.34
CA GLN A 179 9.39 0.45 16.31
C GLN A 179 9.79 -0.78 15.49
N ARG A 180 9.09 -1.90 15.65
CA ARG A 180 9.36 -3.14 14.90
C ARG A 180 9.18 -2.94 13.39
N TRP A 181 8.16 -2.21 12.99
CA TRP A 181 7.94 -1.87 11.58
C TRP A 181 9.02 -0.95 11.03
N GLU A 182 9.44 0.04 11.80
CA GLU A 182 10.54 0.92 11.41
C GLU A 182 11.83 0.14 11.21
N GLU A 183 12.23 -0.68 12.18
CA GLU A 183 13.44 -1.50 12.12
C GLU A 183 13.41 -2.47 10.93
N LEU A 184 12.28 -3.16 10.73
CA LEU A 184 12.09 -4.07 9.61
C LEU A 184 12.29 -3.34 8.27
N LEU A 185 11.58 -2.25 8.04
CA LEU A 185 11.58 -1.58 6.74
C LEU A 185 12.90 -0.86 6.46
N LYS A 186 13.55 -0.27 7.47
CA LYS A 186 14.90 0.29 7.33
C LYS A 186 15.92 -0.77 6.93
N THR A 187 15.88 -1.92 7.59
CA THR A 187 16.74 -3.06 7.26
C THR A 187 16.47 -3.58 5.85
N ARG A 188 15.20 -3.73 5.46
CA ARG A 188 14.81 -4.14 4.11
C ARG A 188 15.27 -3.15 3.03
N ALA A 189 15.11 -1.86 3.27
CA ALA A 189 15.57 -0.82 2.34
C ALA A 189 17.08 -0.89 2.12
N PHE A 190 17.85 -0.94 3.19
CA PHE A 190 19.31 -1.02 3.16
C PHE A 190 19.81 -2.29 2.47
N LEU A 191 19.40 -3.47 2.94
CA LEU A 191 19.89 -4.74 2.42
C LEU A 191 19.56 -4.97 0.94
N ASN A 192 18.45 -4.40 0.45
CA ASN A 192 18.03 -4.57 -0.93
C ASN A 192 18.35 -3.36 -1.82
N SER A 193 19.01 -2.33 -1.28
CA SER A 193 19.34 -1.08 -1.97
C SER A 193 18.13 -0.54 -2.73
N THR A 194 17.01 -0.35 -2.04
CA THR A 194 15.73 0.10 -2.59
C THR A 194 15.05 1.10 -1.66
N ASN A 195 14.33 2.07 -2.21
CA ASN A 195 13.51 2.94 -1.39
C ASN A 195 12.23 2.20 -0.98
N ILE A 196 11.65 2.56 0.16
CA ILE A 196 10.37 2.02 0.63
C ILE A 196 9.43 3.17 0.99
N LEU A 197 8.27 3.21 0.36
CA LEU A 197 7.16 4.09 0.75
C LEU A 197 6.11 3.27 1.49
N ARG A 198 6.09 3.37 2.81
CA ARG A 198 5.02 2.81 3.63
C ARG A 198 3.88 3.81 3.74
N VAL A 199 2.66 3.40 3.44
CA VAL A 199 1.45 4.19 3.64
C VAL A 199 0.54 3.43 4.61
N ASN A 200 0.53 3.88 5.85
CA ASN A 200 -0.30 3.28 6.89
C ASN A 200 -1.63 4.03 7.04
N ARG A 201 -2.64 3.33 7.51
CA ARG A 201 -3.90 3.97 7.88
C ARG A 201 -3.86 4.53 9.30
N ILE A 202 -4.85 5.36 9.63
CA ILE A 202 -5.17 5.81 10.99
C ILE A 202 -6.59 5.40 11.38
N GLY A 203 -7.00 5.79 12.57
CA GLY A 203 -8.35 5.61 13.10
C GLY A 203 -8.49 4.36 13.95
N THR A 204 -9.65 4.24 14.60
CA THR A 204 -9.96 3.14 15.51
C THR A 204 -11.19 2.38 14.99
N THR A 205 -11.16 1.05 15.07
CA THR A 205 -12.31 0.20 14.75
C THR A 205 -13.28 0.13 15.92
N LYS A 206 -14.47 -0.41 15.67
CA LYS A 206 -15.46 -0.66 16.74
C LYS A 206 -14.94 -1.62 17.83
N ASP A 207 -14.04 -2.52 17.47
CA ASP A 207 -13.38 -3.45 18.39
C ASP A 207 -12.15 -2.82 19.07
N GLU A 208 -12.05 -1.48 19.08
CA GLU A 208 -10.99 -0.70 19.73
C GLU A 208 -9.57 -0.90 19.15
N TRP A 209 -9.43 -1.46 17.94
CA TRP A 209 -8.16 -1.54 17.25
C TRP A 209 -7.74 -0.17 16.73
N SER A 210 -6.66 0.37 17.26
CA SER A 210 -6.16 1.68 16.89
C SER A 210 -4.98 1.57 15.93
N PHE A 211 -5.06 2.27 14.80
CA PHE A 211 -4.03 2.37 13.78
C PHE A 211 -3.30 3.70 13.92
N TYR A 212 -1.99 3.65 14.03
CA TYR A 212 -1.18 4.78 14.51
C TYR A 212 -0.63 5.69 13.39
N GLY A 213 -0.95 5.45 12.13
CA GLY A 213 -0.38 6.23 11.05
C GLY A 213 1.10 5.97 10.83
N ASP A 214 1.93 7.02 10.91
CA ASP A 214 3.37 6.89 10.77
C ASP A 214 3.79 6.45 9.36
N SER A 215 3.09 6.97 8.32
CA SER A 215 3.49 6.79 6.93
C SER A 215 4.84 7.44 6.69
N MET A 216 5.72 6.77 5.90
CA MET A 216 7.09 7.25 5.74
C MET A 216 7.71 6.84 4.41
N LEU A 217 8.65 7.67 3.95
CA LEU A 217 9.62 7.30 2.91
C LEU A 217 10.95 6.94 3.58
N ILE A 218 11.45 5.77 3.29
CA ILE A 218 12.78 5.29 3.67
C ILE A 218 13.61 5.20 2.39
N ASN A 219 14.80 5.79 2.39
CA ASN A 219 15.69 5.76 1.23
C ASN A 219 16.46 4.42 1.12
N ALA A 220 17.15 4.24 0.01
CA ALA A 220 17.91 3.01 -0.27
C ALA A 220 19.13 2.79 0.65
N PHE A 221 19.46 3.74 1.53
CA PHE A 221 20.46 3.61 2.59
C PHE A 221 19.84 3.18 3.93
N GLY A 222 18.52 2.99 4.00
CA GLY A 222 17.80 2.62 5.22
C GLY A 222 17.52 3.83 6.14
N GLU A 223 17.55 5.05 5.63
CA GLU A 223 17.30 6.27 6.38
C GLU A 223 15.88 6.79 6.12
N ILE A 224 15.21 7.31 7.13
CA ILE A 224 13.90 7.93 6.98
C ILE A 224 14.10 9.35 6.41
N GLU A 225 13.67 9.57 5.16
CA GLU A 225 13.71 10.89 4.52
C GLU A 225 12.53 11.79 4.91
N SER A 226 11.36 11.19 5.09
CA SER A 226 10.15 11.91 5.48
C SER A 226 9.18 10.98 6.20
N ARG A 227 8.36 11.56 7.10
CA ARG A 227 7.50 10.82 8.00
C ARG A 227 6.31 11.67 8.43
N LEU A 228 5.12 11.05 8.52
CA LEU A 228 3.94 11.64 9.14
C LEU A 228 3.83 11.26 10.63
N GLY A 229 3.00 11.98 11.36
CA GLY A 229 2.58 11.64 12.71
C GLY A 229 1.41 10.65 12.74
N SER A 230 0.50 10.85 13.69
CA SER A 230 -0.70 10.03 13.91
C SER A 230 -1.96 10.63 13.30
N GLU A 231 -1.88 11.82 12.73
CA GLU A 231 -3.02 12.56 12.22
C GLU A 231 -3.34 12.20 10.76
N GLU A 232 -4.50 12.65 10.30
CA GLU A 232 -4.87 12.56 8.90
C GLU A 232 -4.11 13.60 8.09
N GLU A 233 -3.22 13.11 7.23
CA GLU A 233 -2.31 13.96 6.48
C GLU A 233 -1.98 13.38 5.10
N MET A 234 -1.47 14.24 4.25
CA MET A 234 -0.90 13.90 2.95
C MET A 234 0.61 14.14 2.97
N LEU A 235 1.40 13.13 2.68
CA LEU A 235 2.84 13.23 2.51
C LEU A 235 3.18 13.26 1.02
N ILE A 236 3.83 14.33 0.56
CA ILE A 236 4.39 14.39 -0.79
C ILE A 236 5.85 13.98 -0.72
N VAL A 237 6.19 12.94 -1.47
CA VAL A 237 7.57 12.41 -1.54
C VAL A 237 8.10 12.42 -2.96
N GLU A 238 9.42 12.47 -3.09
CA GLU A 238 10.12 12.43 -4.37
C GLU A 238 11.28 11.42 -4.31
N PRO A 239 10.96 10.10 -4.34
CA PRO A 239 11.98 9.07 -4.25
C PRO A 239 12.94 9.13 -5.44
N LYS A 240 14.22 8.97 -5.16
CA LYS A 240 15.28 8.94 -6.18
C LYS A 240 15.50 7.50 -6.64
N LYS A 241 16.19 7.34 -7.79
CA LYS A 241 16.72 6.03 -8.17
C LYS A 241 17.70 5.51 -7.12
N ALA A 242 17.71 4.21 -6.92
CA ALA A 242 18.56 3.55 -5.94
C ALA A 242 19.97 3.20 -6.49
N ASP A 243 20.36 3.74 -7.65
CA ASP A 243 21.61 3.39 -8.33
C ASP A 243 22.87 3.72 -7.49
N GLU A 244 22.83 4.80 -6.72
CA GLU A 244 23.93 5.19 -5.84
C GLU A 244 24.16 4.17 -4.72
N ALA A 245 23.11 3.78 -4.00
CA ALA A 245 23.18 2.77 -2.96
C ALA A 245 23.68 1.42 -3.52
N ARG A 246 23.15 0.99 -4.68
CA ARG A 246 23.61 -0.23 -5.37
C ARG A 246 25.07 -0.18 -5.75
N LYS A 247 25.57 0.97 -6.19
CA LYS A 247 26.97 1.15 -6.55
C LYS A 247 27.89 1.06 -5.33
N ILE A 248 27.46 1.62 -4.19
CA ILE A 248 28.27 1.64 -2.95
C ILE A 248 28.24 0.27 -2.28
N TRP A 249 27.06 -0.32 -2.05
CA TRP A 249 26.92 -1.56 -1.30
C TRP A 249 27.12 -2.81 -2.14
N ALA A 250 26.73 -2.78 -3.41
CA ALA A 250 26.90 -3.85 -4.39
C ALA A 250 26.42 -5.25 -3.95
N PHE A 251 25.41 -5.32 -3.06
CA PHE A 251 24.87 -6.58 -2.55
C PHE A 251 24.28 -7.45 -3.66
N ASP A 252 23.76 -6.84 -4.73
CA ASP A 252 23.19 -7.51 -5.90
C ASP A 252 24.22 -8.27 -6.75
N ARG A 253 25.52 -8.17 -6.45
CA ARG A 253 26.58 -8.91 -7.16
C ARG A 253 26.82 -10.31 -6.58
N ILE A 254 26.24 -10.60 -5.43
CA ILE A 254 26.50 -11.83 -4.66
C ILE A 254 25.32 -12.81 -4.79
N VAL A 255 24.21 -12.40 -5.41
CA VAL A 255 22.97 -13.18 -5.54
C VAL A 255 22.75 -13.62 -6.98
#